data_8a61d0829f3cafb61626e97abcd96036
#
_entry.id   8a61d0829f3cafb61626e97abcd96036
#
_cell.length_a   1.000
_cell.length_b   1.000
_cell.length_c   1.000
_cell.angle_alpha   90.00
_cell.angle_beta   90.00
_cell.angle_gamma   90.00
#
_symmetry.space_group_name_H-M   'P 1'
#
loop_
_entity.id
_entity.type
_entity.pdbx_description
1 polymer ?
#
loop_
_entity_poly.entity_id
_entity_poly.type
_entity_poly.pdbx_seq_one_letter_code
_entity_poly.pdbx_strand_id
1 'polypeptide(L)'
;GGGGFAWWAFPPGVSRSYEADEWLGAGAALDAAAEAGRGCEFCLGFSQGAMLLAVLLARGRLPDCRVAVLAGAGWPRPFAEDLRSYRDRGGRPVGGSLVQPAVLHVTSEQDRINPREQALEVHRCLGGDVLEHAAGHALPPDGDPAAAALARWAALRLAA
;
A
#
# COMPACT_ATOMS: atom_id res chain seq x y z
N GLY A 1 4.77 9.53 -26.40
CA GLY A 1 3.92 9.56 -25.23
C GLY A 1 3.91 8.18 -24.58
N GLY A 2 4.62 7.98 -23.47
CA GLY A 2 4.55 6.75 -22.68
C GLY A 2 3.21 6.75 -21.93
N GLY A 3 2.27 5.92 -22.35
CA GLY A 3 1.06 5.65 -21.60
C GLY A 3 1.42 4.86 -20.34
N GLY A 4 1.47 5.53 -19.19
CA GLY A 4 1.55 4.85 -17.92
C GLY A 4 0.24 4.13 -17.64
N PHE A 5 0.31 2.93 -17.08
CA PHE A 5 -0.87 2.22 -16.60
C PHE A 5 -1.26 2.80 -15.24
N ALA A 6 -2.53 3.19 -15.09
CA ALA A 6 -3.12 3.62 -13.84
C ALA A 6 -4.20 2.63 -13.41
N TRP A 7 -4.32 2.37 -12.12
CA TRP A 7 -5.34 1.50 -11.56
C TRP A 7 -6.74 2.16 -11.58
N TRP A 8 -6.78 3.49 -11.52
CA TRP A 8 -8.02 4.28 -11.60
C TRP A 8 -7.74 5.64 -12.24
N ALA A 9 -8.81 6.30 -12.66
CA ALA A 9 -8.77 7.68 -13.12
C ALA A 9 -9.31 8.64 -12.03
N PHE A 10 -8.96 9.91 -12.16
CA PHE A 10 -9.47 10.97 -11.28
C PHE A 10 -10.69 11.65 -11.88
N PRO A 11 -11.63 12.15 -11.05
CA PRO A 11 -12.61 13.11 -11.47
C PRO A 11 -11.95 14.38 -12.07
N PRO A 12 -12.65 15.11 -12.95
CA PRO A 12 -12.13 16.35 -13.50
C PRO A 12 -11.70 17.35 -12.39
N GLY A 13 -10.54 17.97 -12.56
CA GLY A 13 -10.01 18.97 -11.63
C GLY A 13 -9.23 18.41 -10.44
N VAL A 14 -9.16 17.08 -10.29
CA VAL A 14 -8.36 16.41 -9.25
C VAL A 14 -7.10 15.83 -9.86
N SER A 15 -5.96 16.04 -9.21
CA SER A 15 -4.66 15.55 -9.68
C SER A 15 -3.93 14.62 -8.70
N ARG A 16 -4.46 14.45 -7.51
CA ARG A 16 -3.86 13.62 -6.45
C ARG A 16 -4.87 12.63 -5.88
N SER A 17 -4.45 11.37 -5.72
CA SER A 17 -5.31 10.30 -5.18
C SER A 17 -5.89 10.63 -3.81
N TYR A 18 -5.06 11.22 -2.94
CA TYR A 18 -5.46 11.53 -1.56
C TYR A 18 -6.36 12.77 -1.43
N GLU A 19 -6.58 13.52 -2.52
CA GLU A 19 -7.52 14.66 -2.57
C GLU A 19 -8.89 14.26 -3.14
N ALA A 20 -8.94 13.15 -3.89
CA ALA A 20 -10.16 12.68 -4.54
C ALA A 20 -11.10 11.97 -3.57
N ASP A 21 -12.37 12.34 -3.56
CA ASP A 21 -13.42 11.62 -2.82
C ASP A 21 -13.90 10.38 -3.57
N GLU A 22 -13.57 10.26 -4.85
CA GLU A 22 -13.89 9.12 -5.70
C GLU A 22 -12.71 8.77 -6.61
N TRP A 23 -12.50 7.47 -6.83
CA TRP A 23 -11.56 6.92 -7.79
C TRP A 23 -12.31 6.15 -8.86
N LEU A 24 -12.34 6.69 -10.06
CA LEU A 24 -13.11 6.11 -11.17
C LEU A 24 -12.52 4.77 -11.62
N GLY A 25 -13.30 3.71 -11.50
CA GLY A 25 -12.86 2.35 -11.82
C GLY A 25 -12.16 1.60 -10.69
N ALA A 26 -12.05 2.18 -9.49
CA ALA A 26 -11.34 1.55 -8.38
C ALA A 26 -11.95 0.22 -7.92
N GLY A 27 -13.25 0.02 -8.06
CA GLY A 27 -13.89 -1.26 -7.74
C GLY A 27 -13.33 -2.39 -8.58
N ALA A 28 -13.29 -2.21 -9.89
CA ALA A 28 -12.71 -3.19 -10.83
C ALA A 28 -11.20 -3.38 -10.58
N ALA A 29 -10.48 -2.30 -10.25
CA ALA A 29 -9.07 -2.36 -9.92
C ALA A 29 -8.81 -3.19 -8.65
N LEU A 30 -9.62 -3.02 -7.60
CA LEU A 30 -9.55 -3.83 -6.38
C LEU A 30 -9.84 -5.31 -6.65
N ASP A 31 -10.83 -5.60 -7.51
CA ASP A 31 -11.15 -6.98 -7.88
C ASP A 31 -10.00 -7.63 -8.66
N ALA A 32 -9.45 -6.93 -9.64
CA ALA A 32 -8.32 -7.41 -10.43
C ALA A 32 -7.06 -7.61 -9.56
N ALA A 33 -6.76 -6.68 -8.66
CA ALA A 33 -5.60 -6.79 -7.77
C ALA A 33 -5.77 -7.92 -6.73
N ALA A 34 -6.97 -8.12 -6.21
CA ALA A 34 -7.28 -9.24 -5.32
C ALA A 34 -7.11 -10.59 -6.02
N GLU A 35 -7.57 -10.70 -7.28
CA GLU A 35 -7.39 -11.92 -8.07
C GLU A 35 -5.91 -12.20 -8.38
N ALA A 36 -5.16 -11.17 -8.77
CA ALA A 36 -3.73 -11.29 -9.03
C ALA A 36 -2.92 -11.66 -7.77
N GLY A 37 -3.38 -11.23 -6.59
CA GLY A 37 -2.75 -11.52 -5.31
C GLY A 37 -3.16 -12.85 -4.68
N ARG A 38 -4.05 -13.61 -5.31
CA ARG A 38 -4.51 -14.90 -4.78
C ARG A 38 -3.36 -15.90 -4.69
N GLY A 39 -3.17 -16.50 -3.51
CA GLY A 39 -2.09 -17.44 -3.24
C GLY A 39 -0.71 -16.78 -3.10
N CYS A 40 -0.60 -15.46 -3.15
CA CYS A 40 0.66 -14.76 -2.97
C CYS A 40 0.95 -14.51 -1.50
N GLU A 41 2.05 -15.05 -1.00
CA GLU A 41 2.53 -14.80 0.37
C GLU A 41 3.22 -13.43 0.50
N PHE A 42 3.74 -12.88 -0.61
CA PHE A 42 4.39 -11.58 -0.68
C PHE A 42 3.68 -10.68 -1.67
N CYS A 43 3.29 -9.49 -1.22
CA CYS A 43 2.68 -8.47 -2.08
C CYS A 43 3.45 -7.15 -1.93
N LEU A 44 3.78 -6.54 -3.07
CA LEU A 44 4.38 -5.21 -3.13
C LEU A 44 3.50 -4.29 -3.96
N GLY A 45 3.13 -3.16 -3.42
CA GLY A 45 2.45 -2.08 -4.13
C GLY A 45 3.30 -0.81 -4.14
N PHE A 46 3.30 -0.12 -5.28
CA PHE A 46 3.92 1.20 -5.42
C PHE A 46 2.87 2.23 -5.81
N SER A 47 2.90 3.42 -5.19
CA SER A 47 2.02 4.54 -5.51
C SER A 47 0.53 4.14 -5.45
N GLN A 48 -0.22 4.20 -6.53
CA GLN A 48 -1.61 3.71 -6.60
C GLN A 48 -1.72 2.23 -6.19
N GLY A 49 -0.75 1.39 -6.60
CA GLY A 49 -0.71 -0.02 -6.19
C GLY A 49 -0.55 -0.20 -4.69
N ALA A 50 0.19 0.68 -4.01
CA ALA A 50 0.30 0.67 -2.55
C ALA A 50 -1.01 1.04 -1.86
N MET A 51 -1.76 1.99 -2.43
CA MET A 51 -3.07 2.37 -1.91
C MET A 51 -4.10 1.25 -2.08
N LEU A 52 -4.13 0.56 -3.24
CA LEU A 52 -4.97 -0.63 -3.43
C LEU A 52 -4.60 -1.75 -2.45
N LEU A 53 -3.30 -2.02 -2.30
CA LEU A 53 -2.82 -3.03 -1.36
C LEU A 53 -3.28 -2.73 0.07
N ALA A 54 -3.19 -1.47 0.51
CA ALA A 54 -3.67 -1.04 1.82
C ALA A 54 -5.17 -1.36 2.03
N VAL A 55 -5.99 -1.05 1.04
CA VAL A 55 -7.44 -1.32 1.09
C VAL A 55 -7.73 -2.82 1.09
N LEU A 56 -7.03 -3.60 0.26
CA LEU A 56 -7.19 -5.06 0.19
C LEU A 56 -6.82 -5.74 1.50
N LEU A 57 -5.74 -5.30 2.15
CA LEU A 57 -5.34 -5.78 3.48
C LEU A 57 -6.42 -5.47 4.52
N ALA A 58 -6.90 -4.23 4.57
CA ALA A 58 -7.93 -3.81 5.52
C ALA A 58 -9.25 -4.58 5.35
N ARG A 59 -9.58 -4.95 4.11
CA ARG A 59 -10.76 -5.75 3.76
C ARG A 59 -10.55 -7.26 3.87
N GLY A 60 -9.34 -7.74 4.16
CA GLY A 60 -9.02 -9.18 4.23
C GLY A 60 -9.14 -9.91 2.90
N ARG A 61 -8.92 -9.19 1.79
CA ARG A 61 -9.06 -9.77 0.44
C ARG A 61 -7.79 -10.46 -0.07
N LEU A 62 -6.74 -10.51 0.73
CA LEU A 62 -5.48 -11.19 0.46
C LEU A 62 -5.17 -12.17 1.61
N PRO A 63 -5.95 -13.25 1.75
CA PRO A 63 -5.88 -14.13 2.91
C PRO A 63 -4.54 -14.88 3.04
N ASP A 64 -3.81 -15.06 1.94
CA ASP A 64 -2.54 -15.76 1.89
C ASP A 64 -1.33 -14.82 2.07
N CYS A 65 -1.55 -13.50 2.05
CA CYS A 65 -0.49 -12.52 2.15
C CYS A 65 0.11 -12.51 3.56
N ARG A 66 1.37 -12.91 3.68
CA ARG A 66 2.15 -12.90 4.93
C ARG A 66 3.02 -11.67 5.07
N VAL A 67 3.45 -11.11 3.95
CA VAL A 67 4.36 -9.95 3.89
C VAL A 67 3.85 -8.97 2.87
N ALA A 68 3.62 -7.73 3.28
CA ALA A 68 3.16 -6.64 2.42
C ALA A 68 4.13 -5.45 2.46
N VAL A 69 4.50 -4.94 1.31
CA VAL A 69 5.31 -3.72 1.16
C VAL A 69 4.51 -2.66 0.45
N LEU A 70 4.32 -1.52 1.11
CA LEU A 70 3.61 -0.35 0.58
C LEU A 70 4.62 0.78 0.36
N ALA A 71 4.97 1.04 -0.90
CA ALA A 71 5.95 2.06 -1.24
C ALA A 71 5.28 3.31 -1.86
N GLY A 72 5.59 4.48 -1.32
CA GLY A 72 5.07 5.76 -1.82
C GLY A 72 3.53 5.85 -1.79
N ALA A 73 2.89 5.27 -0.78
CA ALA A 73 1.44 5.29 -0.66
C ALA A 73 0.91 6.70 -0.36
N GLY A 74 -0.15 7.11 -1.06
CA GLY A 74 -1.02 8.19 -0.61
C GLY A 74 -2.13 7.66 0.30
N TRP A 75 -2.81 8.56 1.00
CA TRP A 75 -3.99 8.20 1.77
C TRP A 75 -5.15 7.79 0.85
N PRO A 76 -5.71 6.58 0.97
CA PRO A 76 -6.79 6.11 0.11
C PRO A 76 -8.13 6.71 0.55
N ARG A 77 -8.33 8.00 0.32
CA ARG A 77 -9.43 8.82 0.83
C ARG A 77 -10.82 8.22 0.58
N PRO A 78 -11.16 7.67 -0.61
CA PRO A 78 -12.47 7.06 -0.83
C PRO A 78 -12.72 5.80 0.02
N PHE A 79 -11.66 5.20 0.54
CA PHE A 79 -11.68 3.97 1.34
C PHE A 79 -11.16 4.21 2.77
N ALA A 80 -11.15 5.45 3.21
CA ALA A 80 -10.65 5.83 4.55
C ALA A 80 -11.33 5.05 5.68
N GLU A 81 -12.62 4.77 5.53
CA GLU A 81 -13.39 4.01 6.51
C GLU A 81 -12.94 2.55 6.63
N ASP A 82 -12.54 1.93 5.53
CA ASP A 82 -11.99 0.56 5.57
C ASP A 82 -10.74 0.48 6.45
N LEU A 83 -9.82 1.46 6.30
CA LEU A 83 -8.58 1.50 7.07
C LEU A 83 -8.84 1.85 8.54
N ARG A 84 -9.72 2.81 8.82
CA ARG A 84 -10.08 3.18 10.19
C ARG A 84 -10.76 2.02 10.91
N SER A 85 -11.72 1.38 10.26
CA SER A 85 -12.40 0.21 10.81
C SER A 85 -11.46 -0.97 11.05
N TYR A 86 -10.45 -1.18 10.19
CA TYR A 86 -9.40 -2.17 10.40
C TYR A 86 -8.60 -1.86 11.66
N ARG A 87 -8.14 -0.62 11.82
CA ARG A 87 -7.44 -0.16 13.03
C ARG A 87 -8.29 -0.37 14.28
N ASP A 88 -9.57 0.04 14.23
CA ASP A 88 -10.48 -0.01 15.39
C ASP A 88 -10.83 -1.45 15.78
N ARG A 89 -10.70 -2.41 14.85
CA ARG A 89 -10.76 -3.85 15.14
C ARG A 89 -9.40 -4.43 15.61
N GLY A 90 -8.44 -3.59 15.97
CA GLY A 90 -7.11 -4.04 16.42
C GLY A 90 -6.30 -4.73 15.33
N GLY A 91 -6.43 -4.28 14.08
CA GLY A 91 -5.68 -4.82 12.94
C GLY A 91 -6.26 -6.15 12.42
N ARG A 92 -7.52 -6.45 12.68
CA ARG A 92 -8.17 -7.67 12.19
C ARG A 92 -8.96 -7.40 10.91
N PRO A 93 -8.69 -8.16 9.82
CA PRO A 93 -9.47 -8.04 8.60
C PRO A 93 -10.94 -8.43 8.80
N VAL A 94 -11.79 -7.94 7.91
CA VAL A 94 -13.18 -8.43 7.83
C VAL A 94 -13.16 -9.90 7.40
N GLY A 95 -13.96 -10.74 8.04
CA GLY A 95 -14.05 -12.17 7.69
C GLY A 95 -13.10 -13.11 8.45
N GLY A 96 -12.33 -12.60 9.41
CA GLY A 96 -11.66 -13.44 10.41
C GLY A 96 -10.43 -14.19 9.92
N SER A 97 -9.72 -13.68 8.90
CA SER A 97 -8.38 -14.22 8.58
C SER A 97 -7.51 -14.18 9.85
N LEU A 98 -6.93 -15.32 10.20
CA LEU A 98 -6.03 -15.42 11.34
C LEU A 98 -4.62 -14.89 11.01
N VAL A 99 -4.32 -14.73 9.74
CA VAL A 99 -3.01 -14.24 9.27
C VAL A 99 -3.06 -12.72 9.22
N GLN A 100 -2.29 -12.07 10.09
CA GLN A 100 -1.98 -10.65 9.97
C GLN A 100 -0.65 -10.55 9.22
N PRO A 101 -0.62 -9.90 8.04
CA PRO A 101 0.62 -9.73 7.32
C PRO A 101 1.58 -8.82 8.09
N ALA A 102 2.87 -9.11 8.00
CA ALA A 102 3.89 -8.14 8.33
C ALA A 102 3.86 -7.03 7.27
N VAL A 103 3.74 -5.77 7.68
CA VAL A 103 3.63 -4.63 6.78
C VAL A 103 4.86 -3.75 6.87
N LEU A 104 5.43 -3.36 5.72
CA LEU A 104 6.48 -2.37 5.61
C LEU A 104 6.00 -1.19 4.78
N HIS A 105 6.08 0.00 5.35
CA HIS A 105 5.81 1.25 4.65
C HIS A 105 7.14 1.85 4.21
N VAL A 106 7.36 1.94 2.90
CA VAL A 106 8.55 2.56 2.30
C VAL A 106 8.21 3.98 1.91
N THR A 107 8.90 4.95 2.52
CA THR A 107 8.58 6.37 2.43
C THR A 107 9.79 7.22 2.07
N SER A 108 9.55 8.44 1.58
CA SER A 108 10.59 9.44 1.37
C SER A 108 10.08 10.82 1.74
N GLU A 109 10.87 11.57 2.51
CA GLU A 109 10.58 13.00 2.78
C GLU A 109 10.63 13.86 1.50
N GLN A 110 11.31 13.37 0.47
CA GLN A 110 11.43 14.04 -0.82
C GLN A 110 10.31 13.66 -1.81
N ASP A 111 9.36 12.81 -1.38
CA ASP A 111 8.20 12.47 -2.21
C ASP A 111 7.25 13.66 -2.32
N ARG A 112 7.18 14.23 -3.52
CA ARG A 112 6.31 15.37 -3.85
C ARG A 112 5.02 14.97 -4.56
N ILE A 113 4.86 13.69 -4.87
CA ILE A 113 3.64 13.13 -5.47
C ILE A 113 2.70 12.69 -4.37
N ASN A 114 3.17 11.82 -3.47
CA ASN A 114 2.47 11.41 -2.26
C ASN A 114 3.33 11.80 -1.05
N PRO A 115 3.10 12.97 -0.45
CA PRO A 115 3.87 13.41 0.72
C PRO A 115 3.94 12.33 1.79
N ARG A 116 5.09 12.22 2.46
CA ARG A 116 5.39 11.21 3.49
C ARG A 116 4.26 11.05 4.52
N GLU A 117 3.62 12.13 4.91
CA GLU A 117 2.53 12.16 5.88
C GLU A 117 1.34 11.30 5.44
N GLN A 118 1.11 11.18 4.13
CA GLN A 118 0.05 10.34 3.58
C GLN A 118 0.32 8.85 3.85
N ALA A 119 1.57 8.41 3.64
CA ALA A 119 1.98 7.03 3.95
C ALA A 119 1.97 6.77 5.46
N LEU A 120 2.34 7.74 6.29
CA LEU A 120 2.28 7.62 7.74
C LEU A 120 0.83 7.55 8.26
N GLU A 121 -0.13 8.16 7.59
CA GLU A 121 -1.55 8.01 7.92
C GLU A 121 -2.02 6.57 7.65
N VAL A 122 -1.61 5.98 6.53
CA VAL A 122 -1.84 4.56 6.23
C VAL A 122 -1.19 3.66 7.29
N HIS A 123 0.06 3.95 7.66
CA HIS A 123 0.77 3.23 8.72
C HIS A 123 0.05 3.28 10.07
N ARG A 124 -0.52 4.42 10.47
CA ARG A 124 -1.31 4.52 11.72
C ARG A 124 -2.52 3.59 11.75
N CYS A 125 -3.03 3.22 10.58
CA CYS A 125 -4.15 2.29 10.47
C CYS A 125 -3.72 0.82 10.36
N LEU A 126 -2.72 0.53 9.55
CA LEU A 126 -2.28 -0.85 9.30
C LEU A 126 -1.21 -1.35 10.28
N GLY A 127 -0.50 -0.44 10.95
CA GLY A 127 0.67 -0.79 11.76
C GLY A 127 1.87 -1.21 10.91
N GLY A 128 2.82 -1.90 11.52
CA GLY A 128 4.00 -2.42 10.85
C GLY A 128 5.24 -1.54 11.02
N ASP A 129 6.23 -1.75 10.15
CA ASP A 129 7.50 -1.04 10.17
C ASP A 129 7.53 0.07 9.11
N VAL A 130 8.42 1.05 9.30
CA VAL A 130 8.66 2.14 8.34
C VAL A 130 10.11 2.10 7.89
N LEU A 131 10.35 2.21 6.59
CA LEU A 131 11.67 2.35 5.97
C LEU A 131 11.71 3.64 5.17
N GLU A 132 12.72 4.46 5.44
CA GLU A 132 12.92 5.74 4.74
C GLU A 132 14.05 5.67 3.74
N HIS A 133 13.91 6.42 2.63
CA HIS A 133 14.95 6.64 1.63
C HIS A 133 14.87 8.06 1.08
N ALA A 134 15.86 8.47 0.28
CA ALA A 134 15.98 9.83 -0.24
C ALA A 134 15.60 9.97 -1.74
N ALA A 135 15.09 8.93 -2.39
CA ALA A 135 14.89 8.93 -3.84
C ALA A 135 13.56 9.59 -4.31
N GLY A 136 12.78 10.17 -3.39
CA GLY A 136 11.49 10.80 -3.74
C GLY A 136 10.41 9.77 -4.05
N HIS A 137 9.57 10.06 -5.06
CA HIS A 137 8.49 9.15 -5.48
C HIS A 137 9.02 7.99 -6.34
N ALA A 138 9.73 7.08 -5.71
CA ALA A 138 10.34 5.91 -6.34
C ALA A 138 10.49 4.77 -5.32
N LEU A 139 10.79 3.57 -5.79
CA LEU A 139 11.39 2.55 -4.94
C LEU A 139 12.85 2.92 -4.64
N PRO A 140 13.43 2.49 -3.50
CA PRO A 140 14.84 2.68 -3.26
C PRO A 140 15.65 2.12 -4.42
N PRO A 141 16.55 2.92 -5.04
CA PRO A 141 17.33 2.48 -6.19
C PRO A 141 18.37 1.43 -5.81
N ASP A 142 18.84 0.67 -6.81
CA ASP A 142 19.92 -0.27 -6.61
C ASP A 142 21.16 0.43 -6.02
N GLY A 143 21.75 -0.21 -5.01
CA GLY A 143 22.89 0.36 -4.27
C GLY A 143 22.51 1.28 -3.11
N ASP A 144 21.24 1.70 -2.99
CA ASP A 144 20.77 2.39 -1.80
C ASP A 144 20.70 1.40 -0.61
N PRO A 145 21.22 1.77 0.58
CA PRO A 145 21.08 0.94 1.79
C PRO A 145 19.64 0.53 2.10
N ALA A 146 18.66 1.36 1.77
CA ALA A 146 17.24 1.06 1.96
C ALA A 146 16.76 -0.09 1.06
N ALA A 147 17.29 -0.26 -0.17
CA ALA A 147 16.96 -1.39 -1.03
C ALA A 147 17.40 -2.73 -0.38
N ALA A 148 18.62 -2.78 0.13
CA ALA A 148 19.12 -3.95 0.84
C ALA A 148 18.37 -4.21 2.16
N ALA A 149 17.97 -3.15 2.88
CA ALA A 149 17.19 -3.25 4.11
C ALA A 149 15.78 -3.81 3.83
N LEU A 150 15.11 -3.35 2.77
CA LEU A 150 13.82 -3.87 2.33
C LEU A 150 13.91 -5.36 2.01
N ALA A 151 14.90 -5.76 1.20
CA ALA A 151 15.09 -7.15 0.83
C ALA A 151 15.31 -8.06 2.05
N ARG A 152 16.18 -7.65 2.99
CA ARG A 152 16.41 -8.39 4.24
C ARG A 152 15.15 -8.46 5.09
N TRP A 153 14.44 -7.33 5.23
CA TRP A 153 13.21 -7.26 6.01
C TRP A 153 12.17 -8.27 5.50
N ALA A 154 11.95 -8.30 4.18
CA ALA A 154 11.00 -9.23 3.55
C ALA A 154 11.44 -10.69 3.69
N ALA A 155 12.70 -11.00 3.42
CA ALA A 155 13.24 -12.36 3.53
C ALA A 155 13.10 -12.95 4.92
N LEU A 156 13.41 -12.18 5.96
CA LEU A 156 13.28 -12.62 7.36
C LEU A 156 11.84 -12.96 7.74
N ARG A 157 10.86 -12.24 7.23
CA ARG A 157 9.44 -12.46 7.55
C ARG A 157 8.80 -13.57 6.73
N LEU A 158 9.28 -13.80 5.52
CA LEU A 158 8.86 -14.95 4.72
C LEU A 158 9.42 -16.28 5.24
N ALA A 159 10.58 -16.25 5.89
CA ALA A 159 11.22 -17.42 6.47
C ALA A 159 10.65 -17.82 7.86
N ALA A 160 9.93 -16.93 8.53
CA ALA A 160 9.32 -17.14 9.83
C ALA A 160 7.98 -17.87 9.72
#